data_d71d069740905444ee006ed32e71ea6d
#
_entry.id   d71d069740905444ee006ed32e71ea6d
#
_cell.length_a   1.000
_cell.length_b   1.000
_cell.length_c   1.000
_cell.angle_alpha   90.00
_cell.angle_beta   90.00
_cell.angle_gamma   90.00
#
_symmetry.space_group_name_H-M   'P 1'
#
loop_
_entity.id
_entity.type
_entity.pdbx_description
1 polymer ?
#
loop_
_entity_poly.entity_id
_entity_poly.type
_entity_poly.pdbx_seq_one_letter_code
_entity_poly.pdbx_strand_id
1 'polypeptide(L)'
;MSTAHILIIEDDDLVSRTIERSLSDSDFQISRTNNGLDGIKIARKSSPDLVILDVIMPEIDGYEVCRRMRSDAQLSDIPILFLTAKIKDEDKVNGFLAGADDYLTKPFNIDELALRVQAILRRTRRQNGAQLNETGDNHYSPYARQIMQELQQQRKTPVERSTLVVGDYVLDTQTYELYTPTHGKVRLTPIQYDLVHHLMNNPGQLFSPARLLDEVWDYPLDTGSPDLVRVHIKNLRDRVEKDPAAPEFIRTVPGFGYTVEQKAVLD
;
A
#
# COMPACT_ATOMS: atom_id res chain seq x y z
N MET A 1 -9.75 -16.85 16.15
CA MET A 1 -9.20 -15.89 15.18
C MET A 1 -10.35 -15.45 14.30
N SER A 2 -10.52 -14.16 13.99
CA SER A 2 -11.59 -13.72 13.10
C SER A 2 -11.30 -14.21 11.68
N THR A 3 -12.31 -14.78 11.04
CA THR A 3 -12.28 -15.19 9.62
C THR A 3 -12.11 -13.96 8.75
N ALA A 4 -11.12 -13.92 7.85
CA ALA A 4 -10.93 -12.79 6.96
C ALA A 4 -12.03 -12.73 5.90
N HIS A 5 -12.54 -11.53 5.61
CA HIS A 5 -13.58 -11.30 4.62
C HIS A 5 -13.00 -10.76 3.31
N ILE A 6 -13.23 -11.47 2.21
CA ILE A 6 -12.78 -11.09 0.87
C ILE A 6 -13.99 -10.73 0.01
N LEU A 7 -13.96 -9.56 -0.62
CA LEU A 7 -14.95 -9.15 -1.61
C LEU A 7 -14.38 -9.30 -3.01
N ILE A 8 -15.05 -10.07 -3.87
CA ILE A 8 -14.72 -10.25 -5.29
C ILE A 8 -15.68 -9.40 -6.12
N ILE A 9 -15.13 -8.51 -6.95
CA ILE A 9 -15.86 -7.67 -7.91
C ILE A 9 -15.37 -8.04 -9.30
N GLU A 10 -16.15 -8.88 -10.00
CA GLU A 10 -15.79 -9.51 -11.28
C GLU A 10 -17.06 -9.77 -12.07
N ASP A 11 -17.16 -9.28 -13.30
CA ASP A 11 -18.35 -9.41 -14.13
C ASP A 11 -18.51 -10.79 -14.77
N ASP A 12 -17.41 -11.53 -14.96
CA ASP A 12 -17.43 -12.93 -15.41
C ASP A 12 -17.72 -13.87 -14.23
N ASP A 13 -18.94 -14.44 -14.21
CA ASP A 13 -19.38 -15.37 -13.15
C ASP A 13 -18.52 -16.65 -13.08
N LEU A 14 -17.96 -17.12 -14.20
CA LEU A 14 -17.08 -18.29 -14.21
C LEU A 14 -15.74 -17.98 -13.52
N VAL A 15 -15.15 -16.83 -13.83
CA VAL A 15 -13.91 -16.35 -13.19
C VAL A 15 -14.16 -16.13 -11.70
N SER A 16 -15.22 -15.41 -11.35
CA SER A 16 -15.61 -15.12 -9.96
C SER A 16 -15.81 -16.39 -9.13
N ARG A 17 -16.52 -17.41 -9.66
CA ARG A 17 -16.68 -18.71 -8.99
C ARG A 17 -15.38 -19.50 -8.89
N THR A 18 -14.51 -19.41 -9.89
CA THR A 18 -13.22 -20.09 -9.87
C THR A 18 -12.36 -19.54 -8.73
N ILE A 19 -12.31 -18.22 -8.59
CA ILE A 19 -11.61 -17.54 -7.48
C ILE A 19 -12.21 -17.95 -6.13
N GLU A 20 -13.54 -17.89 -6.00
CA GLU A 20 -14.21 -18.29 -4.76
C GLU A 20 -13.86 -19.73 -4.36
N ARG A 21 -13.92 -20.69 -5.29
CA ARG A 21 -13.59 -22.10 -5.01
C ARG A 21 -12.13 -22.27 -4.60
N SER A 22 -11.20 -21.57 -5.24
CA SER A 22 -9.78 -21.67 -4.94
C SER A 22 -9.42 -21.13 -3.55
N LEU A 23 -10.22 -20.21 -3.03
CA LEU A 23 -10.04 -19.62 -1.71
C LEU A 23 -10.89 -20.29 -0.62
N SER A 24 -11.83 -21.17 -0.99
CA SER A 24 -12.78 -21.81 -0.05
C SER A 24 -12.12 -22.82 0.89
N ASP A 25 -10.96 -23.39 0.53
CA ASP A 25 -10.20 -24.31 1.38
C ASP A 25 -9.47 -23.58 2.54
N SER A 26 -9.45 -22.25 2.48
CA SER A 26 -8.96 -21.39 3.55
C SER A 26 -10.16 -20.85 4.35
N ASP A 27 -9.99 -20.60 5.64
CA ASP A 27 -11.03 -20.02 6.51
C ASP A 27 -11.33 -18.55 6.12
N PHE A 28 -11.84 -18.33 4.88
CA PHE A 28 -12.23 -17.01 4.40
C PHE A 28 -13.75 -16.91 4.24
N GLN A 29 -14.31 -15.77 4.62
CA GLN A 29 -15.66 -15.38 4.23
C GLN A 29 -15.57 -14.68 2.87
N ILE A 30 -16.32 -15.16 1.86
CA ILE A 30 -16.26 -14.58 0.52
C ILE A 30 -17.61 -13.99 0.16
N SER A 31 -17.59 -12.75 -0.33
CA SER A 31 -18.73 -12.09 -0.97
C SER A 31 -18.38 -11.80 -2.43
N ARG A 32 -19.37 -11.88 -3.33
CA ARG A 32 -19.19 -11.63 -4.76
C ARG A 32 -20.22 -10.66 -5.30
N THR A 33 -19.80 -9.87 -6.26
CA THR A 33 -20.70 -9.06 -7.10
C THR A 33 -20.11 -8.91 -8.51
N ASN A 34 -20.97 -8.73 -9.50
CA ASN A 34 -20.60 -8.56 -10.90
C ASN A 34 -20.63 -7.08 -11.33
N ASN A 35 -20.81 -6.16 -10.41
CA ASN A 35 -20.97 -4.73 -10.70
C ASN A 35 -20.14 -3.89 -9.73
N GLY A 36 -19.38 -2.93 -10.27
CA GLY A 36 -18.48 -2.08 -9.50
C GLY A 36 -19.21 -1.16 -8.52
N LEU A 37 -20.38 -0.62 -8.88
CA LEU A 37 -21.15 0.26 -7.99
C LEU A 37 -21.73 -0.51 -6.78
N ASP A 38 -22.19 -1.73 -7.01
CA ASP A 38 -22.66 -2.59 -5.92
C ASP A 38 -21.49 -3.09 -5.07
N GLY A 39 -20.33 -3.31 -5.67
CA GLY A 39 -19.09 -3.60 -4.96
C GLY A 39 -18.74 -2.54 -3.92
N ILE A 40 -18.80 -1.26 -4.29
CA ILE A 40 -18.56 -0.14 -3.36
C ILE A 40 -19.59 -0.15 -2.22
N LYS A 41 -20.88 -0.37 -2.51
CA LYS A 41 -21.94 -0.45 -1.48
C LYS A 41 -21.71 -1.61 -0.52
N ILE A 42 -21.35 -2.79 -1.05
CA ILE A 42 -21.04 -3.98 -0.24
C ILE A 42 -19.82 -3.68 0.63
N ALA A 43 -18.74 -3.13 0.06
CA ALA A 43 -17.53 -2.80 0.79
C ALA A 43 -17.80 -1.86 1.98
N ARG A 44 -18.64 -0.82 1.80
CA ARG A 44 -19.05 0.07 2.90
C ARG A 44 -19.83 -0.64 4.02
N LYS A 45 -20.66 -1.61 3.65
CA LYS A 45 -21.50 -2.33 4.61
C LYS A 45 -20.74 -3.39 5.38
N SER A 46 -19.82 -4.07 4.72
CA SER A 46 -19.17 -5.27 5.25
C SER A 46 -17.72 -5.07 5.68
N SER A 47 -17.08 -3.93 5.29
CA SER A 47 -15.68 -3.62 5.58
C SER A 47 -14.75 -4.83 5.34
N PRO A 48 -14.62 -5.31 4.08
CA PRO A 48 -13.81 -6.49 3.78
C PRO A 48 -12.32 -6.25 4.09
N ASP A 49 -11.60 -7.32 4.42
CA ASP A 49 -10.16 -7.29 4.66
C ASP A 49 -9.34 -7.21 3.35
N LEU A 50 -9.96 -7.54 2.22
CA LEU A 50 -9.36 -7.47 0.87
C LEU A 50 -10.47 -7.36 -0.18
N VAL A 51 -10.23 -6.54 -1.21
CA VAL A 51 -11.03 -6.53 -2.44
C VAL A 51 -10.20 -7.08 -3.59
N ILE A 52 -10.73 -8.12 -4.27
CA ILE A 52 -10.24 -8.61 -5.55
C ILE A 52 -11.12 -7.96 -6.62
N LEU A 53 -10.52 -7.20 -7.53
CA LEU A 53 -11.24 -6.30 -8.43
C LEU A 53 -10.81 -6.47 -9.87
N ASP A 54 -11.74 -6.85 -10.74
CA ASP A 54 -11.45 -6.81 -12.18
C ASP A 54 -11.33 -5.37 -12.67
N VAL A 55 -10.41 -5.17 -13.58
CA VAL A 55 -10.18 -3.86 -14.22
C VAL A 55 -11.21 -3.59 -15.31
N ILE A 56 -11.57 -4.62 -16.09
CA ILE A 56 -12.46 -4.46 -17.26
C ILE A 56 -13.86 -4.93 -16.87
N MET A 57 -14.71 -3.98 -16.55
CA MET A 57 -16.10 -4.24 -16.18
C MET A 57 -17.04 -3.25 -16.88
N PRO A 58 -18.32 -3.63 -17.11
CA PRO A 58 -19.33 -2.71 -17.64
C PRO A 58 -19.67 -1.59 -16.65
N GLU A 59 -20.24 -0.49 -17.13
CA GLU A 59 -20.68 0.71 -16.43
C GLU A 59 -19.54 1.54 -15.85
N ILE A 60 -18.80 1.02 -14.87
CA ILE A 60 -17.59 1.64 -14.31
C ILE A 60 -16.45 0.61 -14.29
N ASP A 61 -15.29 1.03 -14.75
CA ASP A 61 -14.11 0.17 -14.73
C ASP A 61 -13.52 0.03 -13.32
N GLY A 62 -12.66 -0.97 -13.12
CA GLY A 62 -12.03 -1.22 -11.84
C GLY A 62 -11.15 -0.06 -11.36
N TYR A 63 -10.60 0.73 -12.27
CA TYR A 63 -9.82 1.91 -11.90
C TYR A 63 -10.68 2.98 -11.23
N GLU A 64 -11.87 3.21 -11.75
CA GLU A 64 -12.83 4.14 -11.17
C GLU A 64 -13.36 3.63 -9.82
N VAL A 65 -13.64 2.32 -9.70
CA VAL A 65 -14.00 1.71 -8.42
C VAL A 65 -12.89 1.96 -7.39
N CYS A 66 -11.64 1.68 -7.75
CA CYS A 66 -10.49 1.89 -6.88
C CYS A 66 -10.35 3.36 -6.46
N ARG A 67 -10.41 4.31 -7.41
CA ARG A 67 -10.35 5.75 -7.08
C ARG A 67 -11.43 6.17 -6.09
N ARG A 68 -12.67 5.71 -6.29
CA ARG A 68 -13.78 5.99 -5.36
C ARG A 68 -13.54 5.40 -3.98
N MET A 69 -13.04 4.17 -3.90
CA MET A 69 -12.67 3.55 -2.62
C MET A 69 -11.55 4.34 -1.92
N ARG A 70 -10.52 4.77 -2.66
CA ARG A 70 -9.42 5.57 -2.07
C ARG A 70 -9.84 6.97 -1.62
N SER A 71 -10.89 7.54 -2.22
CA SER A 71 -11.46 8.83 -1.83
C SER A 71 -12.43 8.73 -0.65
N ASP A 72 -12.85 7.53 -0.27
CA ASP A 72 -13.79 7.28 0.83
C ASP A 72 -13.01 6.95 2.10
N ALA A 73 -13.22 7.74 3.16
CA ALA A 73 -12.50 7.58 4.42
C ALA A 73 -12.71 6.20 5.11
N GLN A 74 -13.82 5.51 4.82
CA GLN A 74 -14.10 4.18 5.35
C GLN A 74 -13.47 3.05 4.53
N LEU A 75 -13.17 3.31 3.25
CA LEU A 75 -12.69 2.30 2.30
C LEU A 75 -11.23 2.50 1.90
N SER A 76 -10.64 3.66 2.21
CA SER A 76 -9.31 4.05 1.75
C SER A 76 -8.20 3.08 2.14
N ASP A 77 -8.37 2.39 3.26
CA ASP A 77 -7.38 1.50 3.86
C ASP A 77 -7.59 0.01 3.52
N ILE A 78 -8.66 -0.30 2.79
CA ILE A 78 -8.92 -1.68 2.35
C ILE A 78 -7.95 -2.02 1.21
N PRO A 79 -7.13 -3.08 1.33
CA PRO A 79 -6.26 -3.53 0.25
C PRO A 79 -7.04 -3.91 -1.00
N ILE A 80 -6.48 -3.60 -2.17
CA ILE A 80 -7.09 -3.91 -3.47
C ILE A 80 -6.08 -4.67 -4.32
N LEU A 81 -6.45 -5.89 -4.72
CA LEU A 81 -5.76 -6.71 -5.72
C LEU A 81 -6.49 -6.60 -7.06
N PHE A 82 -5.88 -6.00 -8.05
CA PHE A 82 -6.44 -5.98 -9.39
C PHE A 82 -6.28 -7.31 -10.13
N LEU A 83 -7.36 -7.72 -10.81
CA LEU A 83 -7.29 -8.72 -11.89
C LEU A 83 -7.32 -7.97 -13.23
N THR A 84 -6.40 -8.29 -14.14
CA THR A 84 -6.28 -7.51 -15.36
C THR A 84 -5.92 -8.39 -16.55
N ALA A 85 -6.54 -8.15 -17.71
CA ALA A 85 -6.10 -8.74 -18.95
C ALA A 85 -4.71 -8.19 -19.31
N LYS A 86 -3.88 -8.97 -20.04
CA LYS A 86 -2.51 -8.61 -20.45
C LYS A 86 -2.42 -7.16 -20.90
N ILE A 87 -1.76 -6.31 -20.13
CA ILE A 87 -1.80 -4.87 -20.29
C ILE A 87 -0.47 -4.39 -20.83
N LYS A 88 -0.51 -3.49 -21.82
CA LYS A 88 0.62 -2.66 -22.24
C LYS A 88 1.14 -1.88 -21.03
N ASP A 89 2.42 -1.55 -21.01
CA ASP A 89 3.03 -0.87 -19.84
C ASP A 89 2.31 0.44 -19.45
N GLU A 90 1.65 1.13 -20.38
CA GLU A 90 0.85 2.32 -20.13
C GLU A 90 -0.40 2.05 -19.26
N ASP A 91 -1.05 0.89 -19.41
CA ASP A 91 -2.24 0.54 -18.64
C ASP A 91 -1.89 0.09 -17.21
N LYS A 92 -0.72 -0.56 -17.01
CA LYS A 92 -0.20 -0.86 -15.67
C LYS A 92 0.02 0.43 -14.89
N VAL A 93 0.55 1.47 -15.52
CA VAL A 93 0.76 2.78 -14.91
C VAL A 93 -0.57 3.38 -14.45
N ASN A 94 -1.64 3.31 -15.26
CA ASN A 94 -2.97 3.83 -14.90
C ASN A 94 -3.61 3.07 -13.71
N GLY A 95 -3.43 1.74 -13.63
CA GLY A 95 -3.94 0.93 -12.52
C GLY A 95 -3.29 1.27 -11.20
N PHE A 96 -1.99 1.43 -11.21
CA PHE A 96 -1.23 1.81 -10.02
C PHE A 96 -1.48 3.28 -9.62
N LEU A 97 -1.71 4.17 -10.58
CA LEU A 97 -2.14 5.55 -10.31
C LEU A 97 -3.52 5.60 -9.64
N ALA A 98 -4.37 4.59 -9.85
CA ALA A 98 -5.65 4.46 -9.16
C ALA A 98 -5.50 4.07 -7.67
N GLY A 99 -4.35 3.55 -7.24
CA GLY A 99 -4.07 3.24 -5.83
C GLY A 99 -4.28 1.79 -5.41
N ALA A 100 -4.20 0.83 -6.35
CA ALA A 100 -4.18 -0.60 -6.01
C ALA A 100 -2.91 -1.00 -5.25
N ASP A 101 -2.97 -2.06 -4.45
CA ASP A 101 -1.84 -2.55 -3.66
C ASP A 101 -1.05 -3.64 -4.41
N ASP A 102 -1.73 -4.37 -5.28
CA ASP A 102 -1.13 -5.40 -6.13
C ASP A 102 -1.97 -5.66 -7.38
N TYR A 103 -1.43 -6.42 -8.32
CA TYR A 103 -2.13 -6.86 -9.54
C TYR A 103 -1.77 -8.28 -9.93
N LEU A 104 -2.70 -8.95 -10.61
CA LEU A 104 -2.53 -10.27 -11.18
C LEU A 104 -3.08 -10.29 -12.61
N THR A 105 -2.26 -10.73 -13.58
CA THR A 105 -2.65 -10.71 -14.99
C THR A 105 -3.45 -11.95 -15.38
N LYS A 106 -4.57 -11.77 -16.09
CA LYS A 106 -5.36 -12.84 -16.73
C LYS A 106 -4.67 -13.31 -18.03
N PRO A 107 -4.56 -14.62 -18.32
CA PRO A 107 -4.93 -15.72 -17.43
C PRO A 107 -3.92 -15.89 -16.29
N PHE A 108 -4.40 -16.16 -15.07
CA PHE A 108 -3.57 -16.32 -13.88
C PHE A 108 -3.55 -17.78 -13.38
N ASN A 109 -2.49 -18.10 -12.65
CA ASN A 109 -2.41 -19.33 -11.88
C ASN A 109 -3.18 -19.15 -10.56
N ILE A 110 -3.99 -20.13 -10.20
CA ILE A 110 -4.78 -20.15 -8.97
C ILE A 110 -3.89 -20.14 -7.73
N ASP A 111 -2.78 -20.87 -7.75
CA ASP A 111 -1.84 -20.91 -6.63
C ASP A 111 -1.15 -19.53 -6.45
N GLU A 112 -0.85 -18.82 -7.54
CA GLU A 112 -0.32 -17.46 -7.49
C GLU A 112 -1.33 -16.50 -6.87
N LEU A 113 -2.62 -16.59 -7.27
CA LEU A 113 -3.68 -15.79 -6.65
C LEU A 113 -3.76 -16.04 -5.14
N ALA A 114 -3.78 -17.32 -4.72
CA ALA A 114 -3.87 -17.69 -3.32
C ALA A 114 -2.67 -17.15 -2.49
N LEU A 115 -1.45 -17.26 -3.03
CA LEU A 115 -0.24 -16.72 -2.39
C LEU A 115 -0.30 -15.21 -2.22
N ARG A 116 -0.76 -14.47 -3.24
CA ARG A 116 -0.91 -13.00 -3.17
C ARG A 116 -1.97 -12.60 -2.14
N VAL A 117 -3.13 -13.24 -2.14
CA VAL A 117 -4.20 -13.01 -1.16
C VAL A 117 -3.68 -13.23 0.27
N GLN A 118 -2.99 -14.35 0.52
CA GLN A 118 -2.41 -14.65 1.83
C GLN A 118 -1.36 -13.61 2.25
N ALA A 119 -0.48 -13.19 1.33
CA ALA A 119 0.54 -12.18 1.60
C ALA A 119 -0.09 -10.83 1.98
N ILE A 120 -1.11 -10.38 1.23
CA ILE A 120 -1.84 -9.14 1.52
C ILE A 120 -2.51 -9.21 2.90
N LEU A 121 -3.26 -10.27 3.19
CA LEU A 121 -3.96 -10.43 4.48
C LEU A 121 -2.99 -10.57 5.66
N ARG A 122 -1.83 -11.19 5.47
CA ARG A 122 -0.78 -11.30 6.49
C ARG A 122 -0.19 -9.93 6.84
N ARG A 123 0.06 -9.08 5.84
CA ARG A 123 0.51 -7.68 6.06
C ARG A 123 -0.48 -6.90 6.89
N THR A 124 -1.75 -6.90 6.51
CA THR A 124 -2.81 -6.19 7.23
C THR A 124 -2.89 -6.60 8.71
N ARG A 125 -2.68 -7.89 9.00
CA ARG A 125 -2.65 -8.40 10.38
C ARG A 125 -1.40 -7.97 11.15
N ARG A 126 -0.23 -7.91 10.53
CA ARG A 126 1.03 -7.45 11.17
C ARG A 126 0.95 -5.99 11.58
N GLN A 127 0.31 -5.14 10.80
CA GLN A 127 0.15 -3.71 11.09
C GLN A 127 -0.62 -3.47 12.41
N ASN A 128 -1.56 -4.34 12.76
CA ASN A 128 -2.30 -4.25 14.02
C ASN A 128 -1.50 -4.66 15.26
N GLY A 129 -0.26 -5.12 15.14
CA GLY A 129 0.58 -5.64 16.23
C GLY A 129 2.04 -5.16 16.25
N ALA A 130 2.45 -4.26 15.37
CA ALA A 130 3.86 -3.89 15.22
C ALA A 130 4.39 -3.08 16.41
N GLN A 131 5.43 -3.61 17.09
CA GLN A 131 6.29 -2.86 18.01
C GLN A 131 7.30 -2.05 17.19
N LEU A 132 7.34 -0.75 17.44
CA LEU A 132 8.32 0.15 16.84
C LEU A 132 9.68 -0.05 17.49
N ASN A 133 10.74 -0.16 16.67
CA ASN A 133 12.11 -0.07 17.17
C ASN A 133 12.37 1.40 17.55
N GLU A 134 12.83 1.62 18.77
CA GLU A 134 13.26 2.93 19.24
C GLU A 134 14.53 3.32 18.47
N THR A 135 14.40 4.18 17.48
CA THR A 135 15.55 4.84 16.85
C THR A 135 16.01 5.97 17.77
N GLY A 136 17.08 5.72 18.50
CA GLY A 136 17.72 6.73 19.35
C GLY A 136 18.43 7.79 18.52
N ASP A 137 18.27 8.97 18.93
CA ASP A 137 18.94 10.26 18.81
C ASP A 137 18.01 11.37 18.29
N ASN A 138 17.63 12.24 19.23
CA ASN A 138 16.58 13.28 19.08
C ASN A 138 17.07 14.54 18.33
N HIS A 139 17.71 14.44 17.16
CA HIS A 139 18.01 15.57 16.30
C HIS A 139 16.96 15.74 15.19
N TYR A 140 15.72 16.07 15.61
CA TYR A 140 14.64 16.34 14.64
C TYR A 140 14.79 17.74 14.04
N SER A 141 14.46 17.89 12.76
CA SER A 141 14.35 19.17 12.08
C SER A 141 13.29 20.09 12.76
N PRO A 142 13.35 21.41 12.58
CA PRO A 142 12.31 22.31 13.08
C PRO A 142 10.91 21.94 12.63
N TYR A 143 10.75 21.51 11.37
CA TYR A 143 9.47 21.07 10.82
C TYR A 143 8.98 19.78 11.50
N ALA A 144 9.85 18.77 11.62
CA ALA A 144 9.49 17.52 12.29
C ALA A 144 9.09 17.75 13.76
N ARG A 145 9.80 18.63 14.50
CA ARG A 145 9.43 19.01 15.87
C ARG A 145 8.05 19.67 15.95
N GLN A 146 7.73 20.55 15.01
CA GLN A 146 6.41 21.18 14.95
C GLN A 146 5.32 20.13 14.76
N ILE A 147 5.46 19.21 13.81
CA ILE A 147 4.48 18.14 13.55
C ILE A 147 4.34 17.24 14.78
N MET A 148 5.45 16.86 15.43
CA MET A 148 5.41 16.06 16.66
C MET A 148 4.63 16.75 17.78
N GLN A 149 4.79 18.06 17.94
CA GLN A 149 4.04 18.85 18.94
C GLN A 149 2.54 18.92 18.60
N GLU A 150 2.18 19.14 17.32
CA GLU A 150 0.78 19.16 16.87
C GLU A 150 0.11 17.82 17.13
N LEU A 151 0.76 16.70 16.79
CA LEU A 151 0.26 15.35 17.04
C LEU A 151 0.13 15.08 18.56
N GLN A 152 1.07 15.51 19.38
CA GLN A 152 1.02 15.33 20.83
C GLN A 152 -0.15 16.09 21.46
N GLN A 153 -0.51 17.27 20.96
CA GLN A 153 -1.68 18.01 21.44
C GLN A 153 -3.02 17.31 21.11
N GLN A 154 -3.05 16.56 20.01
CA GLN A 154 -4.25 15.85 19.56
C GLN A 154 -4.43 14.47 20.21
N ARG A 155 -3.39 13.93 20.85
CA ARG A 155 -3.37 12.55 21.37
C ARG A 155 -3.13 12.47 22.87
N LYS A 156 -3.76 11.45 23.49
CA LYS A 156 -3.53 11.10 24.90
C LYS A 156 -2.32 10.18 25.11
N THR A 157 -1.78 9.59 24.03
CA THR A 157 -0.63 8.66 24.04
C THR A 157 0.64 9.34 23.59
N PRO A 158 1.84 8.93 24.09
CA PRO A 158 3.12 9.50 23.64
C PRO A 158 3.30 9.33 22.12
N VAL A 159 3.53 10.44 21.40
CA VAL A 159 3.69 10.48 19.95
C VAL A 159 4.98 9.79 19.51
N GLU A 160 6.05 9.88 20.31
CA GLU A 160 7.35 9.26 20.02
C GLU A 160 7.26 7.75 19.77
N ARG A 161 6.28 7.08 20.37
CA ARG A 161 6.04 5.64 20.19
C ARG A 161 5.17 5.30 18.98
N SER A 162 4.69 6.30 18.26
CA SER A 162 3.76 6.11 17.13
C SER A 162 4.18 6.88 15.88
N THR A 163 5.42 7.37 15.83
CA THR A 163 5.94 8.13 14.68
C THR A 163 7.35 7.69 14.32
N LEU A 164 7.64 7.68 13.03
CA LEU A 164 8.99 7.58 12.48
C LEU A 164 9.38 8.91 11.85
N VAL A 165 10.62 9.34 12.07
CA VAL A 165 11.10 10.64 11.56
C VAL A 165 12.39 10.43 10.78
N VAL A 166 12.43 10.94 9.55
CA VAL A 166 13.63 10.97 8.71
C VAL A 166 13.71 12.35 8.05
N GLY A 167 14.66 13.16 8.49
CA GLY A 167 14.80 14.55 8.04
C GLY A 167 13.55 15.39 8.38
N ASP A 168 12.90 15.91 7.34
CA ASP A 168 11.66 16.69 7.45
C ASP A 168 10.38 15.85 7.31
N TYR A 169 10.49 14.53 7.18
CA TYR A 169 9.35 13.64 6.97
C TYR A 169 8.97 12.92 8.27
N VAL A 170 7.69 12.98 8.62
CA VAL A 170 7.15 12.34 9.83
C VAL A 170 6.06 11.37 9.43
N LEU A 171 6.28 10.08 9.61
CA LEU A 171 5.27 9.04 9.39
C LEU A 171 4.53 8.76 10.70
N ASP A 172 3.22 8.95 10.68
CA ASP A 172 2.33 8.54 11.74
C ASP A 172 1.90 7.10 11.53
N THR A 173 2.36 6.21 12.40
CA THR A 173 2.11 4.77 12.27
C THR A 173 0.71 4.33 12.69
N GLN A 174 -0.08 5.21 13.33
CA GLN A 174 -1.46 4.92 13.72
C GLN A 174 -2.49 5.32 12.67
N THR A 175 -2.18 6.36 11.85
CA THR A 175 -3.14 6.94 10.92
C THR A 175 -2.78 6.74 9.45
N TYR A 176 -1.66 6.08 9.14
CA TYR A 176 -1.14 5.91 7.77
C TYR A 176 -0.88 7.25 7.06
N GLU A 177 -0.53 8.27 7.81
CA GLU A 177 -0.30 9.61 7.31
C GLU A 177 1.19 9.95 7.33
N LEU A 178 1.69 10.44 6.20
CA LEU A 178 3.03 10.99 6.07
C LEU A 178 2.95 12.52 6.00
N TYR A 179 3.61 13.18 6.92
CA TYR A 179 3.77 14.64 6.92
C TYR A 179 5.01 14.98 6.13
N THR A 180 4.84 15.83 5.13
CA THR A 180 5.88 16.25 4.19
C THR A 180 6.03 17.78 4.21
N PRO A 181 7.23 18.32 4.02
CA PRO A 181 7.44 19.76 4.08
C PRO A 181 6.74 20.55 2.95
N THR A 182 6.40 19.88 1.85
CA THR A 182 5.85 20.52 0.65
C THR A 182 4.34 20.32 0.49
N HIS A 183 3.85 19.11 0.76
CA HIS A 183 2.45 18.74 0.54
C HIS A 183 1.66 18.64 1.85
N GLY A 184 2.31 18.95 2.99
CA GLY A 184 1.70 18.78 4.30
C GLY A 184 1.35 17.31 4.57
N LYS A 185 0.13 17.05 4.99
CA LYS A 185 -0.35 15.73 5.36
C LYS A 185 -0.82 14.93 4.15
N VAL A 186 -0.19 13.78 3.90
CA VAL A 186 -0.49 12.86 2.80
C VAL A 186 -0.92 11.51 3.38
N ARG A 187 -2.17 11.08 3.13
CA ARG A 187 -2.62 9.74 3.52
C ARG A 187 -2.09 8.71 2.53
N LEU A 188 -1.46 7.65 3.03
CA LEU A 188 -0.88 6.58 2.23
C LEU A 188 -1.89 5.44 2.04
N THR A 189 -1.78 4.69 0.93
CA THR A 189 -2.44 3.39 0.80
C THR A 189 -1.71 2.35 1.67
N PRO A 190 -2.34 1.19 2.00
CA PRO A 190 -1.69 0.18 2.83
C PRO A 190 -0.28 -0.18 2.37
N ILE A 191 -0.09 -0.48 1.10
CA ILE A 191 1.22 -0.86 0.57
C ILE A 191 2.21 0.32 0.52
N GLN A 192 1.73 1.55 0.28
CA GLN A 192 2.57 2.75 0.33
C GLN A 192 3.07 3.01 1.75
N TYR A 193 2.20 2.79 2.73
CA TYR A 193 2.57 2.87 4.15
C TYR A 193 3.65 1.84 4.49
N ASP A 194 3.46 0.56 4.14
CA ASP A 194 4.44 -0.49 4.40
C ASP A 194 5.80 -0.17 3.78
N LEU A 195 5.80 0.32 2.54
CA LEU A 195 7.02 0.67 1.84
C LEU A 195 7.74 1.86 2.50
N VAL A 196 7.01 2.93 2.83
CA VAL A 196 7.59 4.10 3.52
C VAL A 196 8.05 3.72 4.92
N HIS A 197 7.24 2.97 5.66
CA HIS A 197 7.57 2.48 7.00
C HIS A 197 8.86 1.64 6.99
N HIS A 198 8.97 0.71 6.03
CA HIS A 198 10.16 -0.14 5.89
C HIS A 198 11.42 0.68 5.59
N LEU A 199 11.34 1.62 4.65
CA LEU A 199 12.46 2.49 4.30
C LEU A 199 12.85 3.41 5.46
N MET A 200 11.87 4.02 6.15
CA MET A 200 12.12 4.93 7.27
C MET A 200 12.62 4.23 8.54
N ASN A 201 12.32 2.94 8.73
CA ASN A 201 12.91 2.14 9.80
C ASN A 201 14.39 1.77 9.54
N ASN A 202 14.85 1.91 8.29
CA ASN A 202 16.19 1.53 7.88
C ASN A 202 16.87 2.67 7.08
N PRO A 203 17.00 3.89 7.67
CA PRO A 203 17.54 5.05 6.95
C PRO A 203 18.99 4.79 6.53
N GLY A 204 19.33 5.19 5.30
CA GLY A 204 20.65 4.95 4.70
C GLY A 204 20.88 3.56 4.13
N GLN A 205 20.00 2.59 4.43
CA GLN A 205 20.10 1.25 3.85
C GLN A 205 19.58 1.23 2.41
N LEU A 206 20.28 0.50 1.54
CA LEU A 206 19.89 0.30 0.14
C LEU A 206 19.06 -0.98 0.00
N PHE A 207 17.93 -0.86 -0.68
CA PHE A 207 17.01 -1.95 -0.96
C PHE A 207 16.82 -2.12 -2.46
N SER A 208 17.22 -3.26 -3.01
CA SER A 208 16.89 -3.61 -4.39
C SER A 208 15.39 -3.82 -4.56
N PRO A 209 14.82 -3.64 -5.76
CA PRO A 209 13.41 -3.93 -6.00
C PRO A 209 13.03 -5.38 -5.63
N ALA A 210 13.87 -6.35 -5.89
CA ALA A 210 13.64 -7.75 -5.52
C ALA A 210 13.58 -7.94 -4.00
N ARG A 211 14.49 -7.29 -3.27
CA ARG A 211 14.49 -7.33 -1.81
C ARG A 211 13.24 -6.65 -1.20
N LEU A 212 12.80 -5.55 -1.79
CA LEU A 212 11.55 -4.89 -1.36
C LEU A 212 10.32 -5.77 -1.62
N LEU A 213 10.29 -6.52 -2.74
CA LEU A 213 9.22 -7.49 -2.98
C LEU A 213 9.15 -8.57 -1.89
N ASP A 214 10.30 -9.08 -1.45
CA ASP A 214 10.37 -10.04 -0.37
C ASP A 214 9.99 -9.42 0.98
N GLU A 215 10.64 -8.32 1.38
CA GLU A 215 10.51 -7.76 2.73
C GLU A 215 9.22 -6.92 2.95
N VAL A 216 8.69 -6.28 1.90
CA VAL A 216 7.51 -5.40 1.98
C VAL A 216 6.26 -6.10 1.45
N TRP A 217 6.33 -6.76 0.28
CA TRP A 217 5.19 -7.51 -0.27
C TRP A 217 5.05 -8.89 0.34
N ASP A 218 6.11 -9.39 1.01
CA ASP A 218 6.13 -10.71 1.65
C ASP A 218 5.85 -11.84 0.63
N TYR A 219 6.38 -11.67 -0.59
CA TYR A 219 6.25 -12.63 -1.65
C TYR A 219 7.33 -13.71 -1.56
N PRO A 220 6.98 -14.99 -1.85
CA PRO A 220 8.00 -16.02 -2.03
C PRO A 220 9.02 -15.62 -3.09
N LEU A 221 10.25 -16.09 -2.93
CA LEU A 221 11.32 -15.91 -3.91
C LEU A 221 10.81 -16.29 -5.32
N ASP A 222 11.15 -15.47 -6.30
CA ASP A 222 10.73 -15.59 -7.71
C ASP A 222 9.23 -15.31 -7.99
N THR A 223 8.49 -14.81 -7.01
CA THR A 223 7.09 -14.40 -7.20
C THR A 223 6.98 -12.88 -7.30
N GLY A 224 6.24 -12.39 -8.27
CA GLY A 224 6.05 -10.95 -8.49
C GLY A 224 7.09 -10.32 -9.42
N SER A 225 6.79 -9.11 -9.89
CA SER A 225 7.67 -8.35 -10.78
C SER A 225 8.34 -7.19 -10.04
N PRO A 226 9.64 -6.97 -10.19
CA PRO A 226 10.31 -5.76 -9.70
C PRO A 226 9.69 -4.46 -10.20
N ASP A 227 8.93 -4.50 -11.31
CA ASP A 227 8.21 -3.35 -11.85
C ASP A 227 7.09 -2.88 -10.92
N LEU A 228 6.49 -3.78 -10.13
CA LEU A 228 5.53 -3.44 -9.08
C LEU A 228 6.14 -2.40 -8.12
N VAL A 229 7.32 -2.68 -7.61
CA VAL A 229 8.05 -1.75 -6.71
C VAL A 229 8.34 -0.42 -7.40
N ARG A 230 8.82 -0.44 -8.64
CA ARG A 230 9.14 0.78 -9.40
C ARG A 230 7.94 1.69 -9.55
N VAL A 231 6.78 1.11 -9.82
CA VAL A 231 5.54 1.89 -9.98
C VAL A 231 5.08 2.46 -8.64
N HIS A 232 5.12 1.69 -7.55
CA HIS A 232 4.77 2.21 -6.22
C HIS A 232 5.72 3.32 -5.77
N ILE A 233 7.02 3.21 -6.02
CA ILE A 233 8.00 4.28 -5.77
C ILE A 233 7.66 5.53 -6.59
N LYS A 234 7.37 5.37 -7.89
CA LYS A 234 6.95 6.51 -8.74
C LYS A 234 5.71 7.20 -8.16
N ASN A 235 4.66 6.44 -7.86
CA ASN A 235 3.41 6.99 -7.32
C ASN A 235 3.59 7.66 -5.96
N LEU A 236 4.47 7.12 -5.11
CA LEU A 236 4.83 7.77 -3.86
C LEU A 236 5.50 9.12 -4.13
N ARG A 237 6.50 9.16 -5.02
CA ARG A 237 7.19 10.40 -5.36
C ARG A 237 6.24 11.48 -5.89
N ASP A 238 5.32 11.11 -6.77
CA ASP A 238 4.30 12.03 -7.30
C ASP A 238 3.43 12.67 -6.20
N ARG A 239 3.35 12.04 -5.02
CA ARG A 239 2.52 12.49 -3.89
C ARG A 239 3.30 13.14 -2.75
N VAL A 240 4.57 12.80 -2.57
CA VAL A 240 5.33 13.18 -1.37
C VAL A 240 6.57 14.04 -1.65
N GLU A 241 7.09 14.00 -2.89
CA GLU A 241 8.27 14.77 -3.26
C GLU A 241 7.89 16.17 -3.76
N LYS A 242 8.78 17.13 -3.55
CA LYS A 242 8.65 18.46 -4.15
C LYS A 242 8.78 18.42 -5.67
N ASP A 243 9.74 17.64 -6.15
CA ASP A 243 9.98 17.35 -7.55
C ASP A 243 10.18 15.83 -7.73
N PRO A 244 9.18 15.11 -8.27
CA PRO A 244 9.29 13.67 -8.48
C PRO A 244 10.42 13.25 -9.42
N ALA A 245 10.87 14.16 -10.33
CA ALA A 245 11.99 13.90 -11.23
C ALA A 245 13.37 14.08 -10.55
N ALA A 246 13.42 14.87 -9.47
CA ALA A 246 14.61 15.08 -8.64
C ALA A 246 14.32 14.75 -7.17
N PRO A 247 14.00 13.47 -6.83
CA PRO A 247 13.51 13.09 -5.52
C PRO A 247 14.59 13.26 -4.44
N GLU A 248 14.19 13.90 -3.32
CA GLU A 248 15.07 14.12 -2.18
C GLU A 248 14.83 13.13 -1.03
N PHE A 249 13.59 12.67 -0.85
CA PHE A 249 13.21 11.75 0.22
C PHE A 249 13.47 10.29 -0.15
N ILE A 250 12.81 9.78 -1.20
CA ILE A 250 13.03 8.41 -1.66
C ILE A 250 14.02 8.45 -2.83
N ARG A 251 15.29 8.22 -2.54
CA ARG A 251 16.37 8.32 -3.55
C ARG A 251 16.55 7.01 -4.29
N THR A 252 16.91 7.11 -5.58
CA THR A 252 17.39 5.98 -6.37
C THR A 252 18.89 5.99 -6.43
N VAL A 253 19.51 4.85 -6.11
CA VAL A 253 20.92 4.59 -6.40
C VAL A 253 20.99 3.68 -7.62
N PRO A 254 21.42 4.18 -8.80
CA PRO A 254 21.43 3.42 -10.04
C PRO A 254 22.14 2.08 -9.89
N GLY A 255 21.48 0.99 -10.32
CA GLY A 255 22.01 -0.37 -10.22
C GLY A 255 21.85 -1.04 -8.84
N PHE A 256 21.51 -0.29 -7.79
CA PHE A 256 21.40 -0.82 -6.42
C PHE A 256 19.98 -0.82 -5.86
N GLY A 257 19.19 0.23 -6.13
CA GLY A 257 17.81 0.30 -5.66
C GLY A 257 17.44 1.62 -5.00
N TYR A 258 16.69 1.54 -3.89
CA TYR A 258 16.07 2.68 -3.22
C TYR A 258 16.52 2.81 -1.78
N THR A 259 16.55 4.05 -1.28
CA THR A 259 16.88 4.38 0.10
C THR A 259 16.19 5.70 0.51
N VAL A 260 16.02 5.91 1.81
CA VAL A 260 15.78 7.22 2.41
C VAL A 260 16.97 7.58 3.28
N GLU A 261 17.42 8.83 3.23
CA GLU A 261 18.58 9.27 4.00
C GLU A 261 18.19 10.38 4.98
N GLN A 262 18.73 10.32 6.16
CA GLN A 262 18.73 11.43 7.07
C GLN A 262 19.63 12.53 6.47
N LYS A 263 19.05 13.69 6.11
CA LYS A 263 19.92 14.84 5.75
C LYS A 263 20.80 15.12 6.97
N ALA A 264 22.13 15.05 6.80
CA ALA A 264 23.01 15.57 7.82
C ALA A 264 22.63 17.02 8.07
N VAL A 265 22.26 17.36 9.29
CA VAL A 265 22.14 18.75 9.68
C VAL A 265 23.58 19.29 9.65
N LEU A 266 23.90 20.04 8.61
CA LEU A 266 25.13 20.83 8.58
C LEU A 266 24.92 21.93 9.60
N ASP A 267 25.66 21.84 10.71
CA ASP A 267 25.81 22.91 11.72
C ASP A 267 26.39 24.18 11.11
#